data_b0eb683f60b43c00fde7aa05e807a808
#
_entry.id   b0eb683f60b43c00fde7aa05e807a808
#
_cell.length_a   1.000
_cell.length_b   1.000
_cell.length_c   1.000
_cell.angle_alpha   90.00
_cell.angle_beta   90.00
_cell.angle_gamma   90.00
#
_symmetry.space_group_name_H-M   'P 1'
#
loop_
_entity.id
_entity.type
_entity.pdbx_description
1 polymer ?
#
loop_
_entity_poly.entity_id
_entity_poly.type
_entity_poly.pdbx_seq_one_letter_code
_entity_poly.pdbx_strand_id
1 'polypeptide(L)'
;VFKLDLRRFATRLSESYPLAGILIGATLVSASIGPFHNIDTQLEFGAALGVVKWGMPFIRYGHVINQPPLAFYLVAVFLRVFSPSYDIGVAIVTVIGLGCTILVYKIGKTFYGKTVAIMAAALFAITPWHLAISRSFLIDVQCLFFSLLFLLVGIYAIRRDSAKLLMVSGILFAIALLTKFFAVFTLIPLTYFYFSCRQKKLKSKLVIAAYFLPALILAFLWYQVITGRGLLSAGGIDDFITFNPVDTAPSLFFIINFLLAGLGAIFLLATVLSFIISFVRRDFFTNFIPYDLMSLVTIVAVGSINAFLAVGLNLSAPYNNPIKYDYHLLPFFSLSAASLVGKSLLLFDSTKSKQKPNKMLLSIVLISITLLAAAIILNMKWVNQYSTWDHWLFKVESDGGYAFLNYNPISEGSFMINIQYLGFAFVLSGIIWQCRRRLRDFLYGLYGRVRLWIETKNALSYARRKNGLTTISD
;
A
#
# COMPACT_ATOMS: atom_id res chain seq x y z
N VAL A 1 -0.46 40.55 -19.08
CA VAL A 1 -0.33 40.68 -17.61
C VAL A 1 -1.13 39.55 -16.96
N PHE A 2 -0.46 38.49 -16.52
CA PHE A 2 -1.08 37.38 -15.75
C PHE A 2 -1.50 37.92 -14.39
N LYS A 3 -2.79 38.26 -14.21
CA LYS A 3 -3.37 38.39 -12.87
C LYS A 3 -3.39 37.00 -12.22
N LEU A 4 -2.41 36.71 -11.39
CA LEU A 4 -2.43 35.53 -10.54
C LEU A 4 -3.66 35.63 -9.64
N ASP A 5 -4.63 34.75 -9.86
CA ASP A 5 -5.82 34.65 -8.97
C ASP A 5 -5.36 33.98 -7.66
N LEU A 6 -4.85 34.80 -6.73
CA LEU A 6 -4.33 34.37 -5.45
C LEU A 6 -5.32 33.50 -4.66
N ARG A 7 -6.64 33.73 -4.82
CA ARG A 7 -7.66 32.89 -4.20
C ARG A 7 -7.66 31.49 -4.79
N ARG A 8 -7.63 31.37 -6.12
CA ARG A 8 -7.57 30.05 -6.78
C ARG A 8 -6.24 29.35 -6.49
N PHE A 9 -5.14 30.08 -6.44
CA PHE A 9 -3.85 29.51 -6.06
C PHE A 9 -3.87 29.00 -4.61
N ALA A 10 -4.32 29.80 -3.64
CA ALA A 10 -4.43 29.41 -2.23
C ALA A 10 -5.37 28.21 -2.04
N THR A 11 -6.49 28.16 -2.79
CA THR A 11 -7.41 26.99 -2.74
C THR A 11 -6.73 25.75 -3.27
N ARG A 12 -6.05 25.81 -4.41
CA ARG A 12 -5.30 24.66 -4.97
C ARG A 12 -4.19 24.20 -4.04
N LEU A 13 -3.44 25.13 -3.45
CA LEU A 13 -2.38 24.82 -2.48
C LEU A 13 -2.97 24.12 -1.24
N SER A 14 -4.07 24.64 -0.69
CA SER A 14 -4.77 24.04 0.44
C SER A 14 -5.33 22.64 0.12
N GLU A 15 -5.73 22.39 -1.13
CA GLU A 15 -6.19 21.07 -1.57
C GLU A 15 -5.04 20.07 -1.78
N SER A 16 -3.88 20.55 -2.19
CA SER A 16 -2.71 19.71 -2.48
C SER A 16 -1.86 19.43 -1.25
N TYR A 17 -1.92 20.29 -0.25
CA TYR A 17 -1.10 20.21 0.95
C TYR A 17 -1.13 18.86 1.66
N PRO A 18 -2.29 18.19 1.86
CA PRO A 18 -2.32 16.91 2.55
C PRO A 18 -1.47 15.83 1.88
N LEU A 19 -1.55 15.74 0.55
CA LEU A 19 -0.75 14.76 -0.21
C LEU A 19 0.73 15.17 -0.24
N ALA A 20 1.01 16.46 -0.42
CA ALA A 20 2.39 16.98 -0.38
C ALA A 20 3.05 16.70 0.98
N GLY A 21 2.34 16.92 2.09
CA GLY A 21 2.82 16.59 3.43
C GLY A 21 3.17 15.10 3.58
N ILE A 22 2.32 14.21 3.07
CA ILE A 22 2.60 12.77 3.08
C ILE A 22 3.84 12.43 2.25
N LEU A 23 3.97 12.98 1.05
CA LEU A 23 5.12 12.71 0.19
C LEU A 23 6.43 13.23 0.77
N ILE A 24 6.43 14.46 1.30
CA ILE A 24 7.60 15.04 1.99
C ILE A 24 7.95 14.17 3.19
N GLY A 25 6.95 13.83 4.02
CA GLY A 25 7.16 12.99 5.19
C GLY A 25 7.70 11.61 4.84
N ALA A 26 7.12 10.95 3.85
CA ALA A 26 7.60 9.65 3.36
C ALA A 26 9.03 9.72 2.81
N THR A 27 9.36 10.81 2.10
CA THR A 27 10.73 11.05 1.61
C THR A 27 11.71 11.19 2.77
N LEU A 28 11.38 11.97 3.79
CA LEU A 28 12.24 12.16 4.96
C LEU A 28 12.42 10.86 5.74
N VAL A 29 11.33 10.11 5.97
CA VAL A 29 11.42 8.80 6.61
C VAL A 29 12.29 7.86 5.79
N SER A 30 12.06 7.75 4.48
CA SER A 30 12.87 6.90 3.60
C SER A 30 14.36 7.32 3.59
N ALA A 31 14.65 8.62 3.55
CA ALA A 31 16.03 9.14 3.53
C ALA A 31 16.77 8.87 4.85
N SER A 32 16.05 8.76 5.97
CA SER A 32 16.63 8.44 7.27
C SER A 32 16.94 6.96 7.46
N ILE A 33 16.47 6.12 6.53
CA ILE A 33 16.69 4.67 6.53
C ILE A 33 17.79 4.36 5.50
N GLY A 34 18.79 3.58 5.91
CA GLY A 34 19.83 3.08 5.00
C GLY A 34 19.25 2.14 3.92
N PRO A 35 19.99 1.92 2.85
CA PRO A 35 19.62 0.95 1.85
C PRO A 35 19.70 -0.46 2.43
N PHE A 36 18.75 -1.32 2.05
CA PHE A 36 18.77 -2.72 2.40
C PHE A 36 19.48 -3.54 1.31
N HIS A 37 20.25 -4.52 1.73
CA HIS A 37 21.00 -5.42 0.87
C HIS A 37 20.62 -6.87 1.14
N ASN A 38 20.43 -7.64 0.08
CA ASN A 38 20.35 -9.08 0.12
C ASN A 38 20.87 -9.66 -1.21
N ILE A 39 20.86 -10.95 -1.35
CA ILE A 39 21.32 -11.60 -2.57
C ILE A 39 20.50 -11.17 -3.80
N ASP A 40 19.16 -11.08 -3.66
CA ASP A 40 18.29 -10.66 -4.74
C ASP A 40 18.57 -9.22 -5.18
N THR A 41 18.73 -8.29 -4.21
CA THR A 41 19.01 -6.89 -4.52
C THR A 41 20.36 -6.73 -5.23
N GLN A 42 21.34 -7.56 -4.88
CA GLN A 42 22.65 -7.56 -5.53
C GLN A 42 22.58 -8.12 -6.95
N LEU A 43 21.84 -9.21 -7.16
CA LEU A 43 21.63 -9.82 -8.47
C LEU A 43 20.86 -8.87 -9.39
N GLU A 44 19.78 -8.28 -8.91
CA GLU A 44 18.97 -7.34 -9.68
C GLU A 44 19.74 -6.05 -10.00
N PHE A 45 20.52 -5.52 -9.05
CA PHE A 45 21.41 -4.38 -9.31
C PHE A 45 22.54 -4.76 -10.29
N GLY A 46 23.12 -5.95 -10.14
CA GLY A 46 24.10 -6.49 -11.08
C GLY A 46 23.56 -6.55 -12.51
N ALA A 47 22.31 -6.98 -12.68
CA ALA A 47 21.64 -6.99 -13.98
C ALA A 47 21.45 -5.57 -14.56
N ALA A 48 21.09 -4.59 -13.74
CA ALA A 48 21.01 -3.18 -14.18
C ALA A 48 22.39 -2.63 -14.59
N LEU A 49 23.45 -2.97 -13.84
CA LEU A 49 24.82 -2.66 -14.25
C LEU A 49 25.24 -3.37 -15.53
N GLY A 50 24.75 -4.60 -15.74
CA GLY A 50 24.93 -5.35 -16.98
C GLY A 50 24.38 -4.60 -18.18
N VAL A 51 23.19 -4.00 -18.05
CA VAL A 51 22.62 -3.12 -19.08
C VAL A 51 23.51 -1.91 -19.33
N VAL A 52 24.04 -1.27 -18.29
CA VAL A 52 24.94 -0.11 -18.44
C VAL A 52 26.22 -0.49 -19.19
N LYS A 53 26.81 -1.65 -18.88
CA LYS A 53 28.10 -2.09 -19.42
C LYS A 53 28.00 -2.77 -20.79
N TRP A 54 26.97 -3.58 -20.99
CA TRP A 54 26.89 -4.51 -22.14
C TRP A 54 25.60 -4.35 -22.95
N GLY A 55 24.69 -3.45 -22.54
CA GLY A 55 23.38 -3.29 -23.18
C GLY A 55 22.39 -4.40 -22.86
N MET A 56 22.75 -5.39 -22.02
CA MET A 56 21.96 -6.56 -21.67
C MET A 56 21.95 -6.79 -20.15
N PRO A 57 20.86 -7.29 -19.57
CA PRO A 57 20.73 -7.51 -18.12
C PRO A 57 21.51 -8.75 -17.67
N PHE A 58 22.81 -8.73 -17.84
CA PHE A 58 23.73 -9.76 -17.40
C PHE A 58 24.12 -9.57 -15.96
N ILE A 59 23.95 -10.61 -15.13
CA ILE A 59 24.52 -10.64 -13.78
C ILE A 59 26.04 -10.82 -13.90
N ARG A 60 26.48 -11.68 -14.82
CA ARG A 60 27.86 -11.87 -15.27
C ARG A 60 27.84 -11.91 -16.79
N TYR A 61 28.96 -11.62 -17.44
CA TYR A 61 29.02 -11.70 -18.90
C TYR A 61 28.50 -13.04 -19.42
N GLY A 62 27.49 -12.99 -20.29
CA GLY A 62 26.84 -14.18 -20.86
C GLY A 62 25.72 -14.81 -19.99
N HIS A 63 25.52 -14.37 -18.74
CA HIS A 63 24.46 -14.90 -17.85
C HIS A 63 23.35 -13.87 -17.67
N VAL A 64 22.26 -14.03 -18.42
CA VAL A 64 21.06 -13.19 -18.30
C VAL A 64 20.33 -13.53 -17.01
N ILE A 65 19.84 -12.51 -16.30
CA ILE A 65 18.97 -12.70 -15.14
C ILE A 65 17.64 -13.35 -15.54
N ASN A 66 17.18 -14.30 -14.75
CA ASN A 66 15.89 -14.97 -14.97
C ASN A 66 14.71 -14.11 -14.47
N GLN A 67 14.62 -12.87 -14.94
CA GLN A 67 13.55 -11.92 -14.64
C GLN A 67 13.22 -11.10 -15.88
N PRO A 68 11.96 -10.62 -16.03
CA PRO A 68 11.62 -9.69 -17.10
C PRO A 68 12.47 -8.42 -16.98
N PRO A 69 12.95 -7.86 -18.09
CA PRO A 69 14.13 -6.98 -18.05
C PRO A 69 13.84 -5.49 -18.00
N LEU A 70 12.59 -5.06 -18.22
CA LEU A 70 12.28 -3.65 -18.40
C LEU A 70 12.68 -2.80 -17.19
N ALA A 71 12.53 -3.35 -15.98
CA ALA A 71 12.93 -2.66 -14.76
C ALA A 71 14.42 -2.31 -14.76
N PHE A 72 15.27 -3.23 -15.24
CA PHE A 72 16.72 -3.02 -15.30
C PHE A 72 17.09 -1.93 -16.31
N TYR A 73 16.43 -1.91 -17.49
CA TYR A 73 16.64 -0.85 -18.48
C TYR A 73 16.20 0.52 -17.98
N LEU A 74 15.05 0.60 -17.30
CA LEU A 74 14.57 1.86 -16.74
C LEU A 74 15.57 2.46 -15.75
N VAL A 75 16.11 1.64 -14.84
CA VAL A 75 17.09 2.11 -13.87
C VAL A 75 18.45 2.37 -14.52
N ALA A 76 18.88 1.54 -15.47
CA ALA A 76 20.16 1.68 -16.15
C ALA A 76 20.31 3.04 -16.85
N VAL A 77 19.23 3.62 -17.39
CA VAL A 77 19.25 4.98 -17.96
C VAL A 77 19.73 6.00 -16.93
N PHE A 78 19.21 5.94 -15.70
CA PHE A 78 19.60 6.86 -14.64
C PHE A 78 21.00 6.56 -14.10
N LEU A 79 21.34 5.27 -13.92
CA LEU A 79 22.69 4.87 -13.50
C LEU A 79 23.76 5.35 -14.47
N ARG A 80 23.45 5.38 -15.77
CA ARG A 80 24.36 5.91 -16.80
C ARG A 80 24.54 7.40 -16.73
N VAL A 81 23.49 8.14 -16.33
CA VAL A 81 23.49 9.61 -16.26
C VAL A 81 24.11 10.12 -14.97
N PHE A 82 23.77 9.52 -13.83
CA PHE A 82 24.19 10.03 -12.51
C PHE A 82 25.44 9.32 -12.01
N SER A 83 25.37 8.04 -11.73
CA SER A 83 26.49 7.20 -11.29
C SER A 83 26.02 5.74 -11.19
N PRO A 84 26.85 4.75 -11.59
CA PRO A 84 26.54 3.34 -11.46
C PRO A 84 26.74 2.84 -10.01
N SER A 85 26.12 3.51 -9.03
CA SER A 85 26.19 3.13 -7.60
C SER A 85 24.87 2.53 -7.13
N TYR A 86 24.95 1.64 -6.12
CA TYR A 86 23.80 1.01 -5.51
C TYR A 86 22.84 2.04 -4.89
N ASP A 87 23.39 3.05 -4.21
CA ASP A 87 22.59 4.11 -3.56
C ASP A 87 21.75 4.91 -4.56
N ILE A 88 22.32 5.24 -5.73
CA ILE A 88 21.55 5.86 -6.81
C ILE A 88 20.45 4.93 -7.30
N GLY A 89 20.75 3.64 -7.47
CA GLY A 89 19.73 2.64 -7.82
C GLY A 89 18.59 2.61 -6.82
N VAL A 90 18.89 2.54 -5.53
CA VAL A 90 17.90 2.56 -4.44
C VAL A 90 17.14 3.89 -4.40
N ALA A 91 17.81 5.03 -4.61
CA ALA A 91 17.14 6.34 -4.67
C ALA A 91 16.08 6.39 -5.78
N ILE A 92 16.38 5.83 -6.96
CA ILE A 92 15.43 5.74 -8.08
C ILE A 92 14.23 4.85 -7.69
N VAL A 93 14.48 3.68 -7.09
CA VAL A 93 13.41 2.78 -6.61
C VAL A 93 12.54 3.48 -5.57
N THR A 94 13.15 4.25 -4.64
CA THR A 94 12.43 5.05 -3.64
C THR A 94 11.51 6.09 -4.30
N VAL A 95 11.98 6.81 -5.31
CA VAL A 95 11.17 7.80 -6.04
C VAL A 95 9.98 7.11 -6.74
N ILE A 96 10.18 5.93 -7.32
CA ILE A 96 9.09 5.14 -7.90
C ILE A 96 8.10 4.69 -6.80
N GLY A 97 8.58 4.32 -5.62
CA GLY A 97 7.76 4.01 -4.44
C GLY A 97 6.87 5.19 -4.00
N LEU A 98 7.41 6.42 -4.03
CA LEU A 98 6.58 7.62 -3.84
C LEU A 98 5.52 7.77 -4.94
N GLY A 99 5.85 7.39 -6.17
CA GLY A 99 4.88 7.29 -7.27
C GLY A 99 3.76 6.30 -6.98
N CYS A 100 4.07 5.13 -6.38
CA CYS A 100 3.05 4.18 -5.91
C CYS A 100 2.11 4.83 -4.87
N THR A 101 2.66 5.61 -3.93
CA THR A 101 1.87 6.36 -2.93
C THR A 101 0.86 7.31 -3.60
N ILE A 102 1.28 8.01 -4.65
CA ILE A 102 0.39 8.88 -5.44
C ILE A 102 -0.71 8.05 -6.12
N LEU A 103 -0.37 6.89 -6.66
CA LEU A 103 -1.35 6.01 -7.32
C LEU A 103 -2.36 5.43 -6.33
N VAL A 104 -1.94 5.01 -5.15
CA VAL A 104 -2.83 4.60 -4.05
C VAL A 104 -3.78 5.73 -3.68
N TYR A 105 -3.28 6.96 -3.54
CA TYR A 105 -4.13 8.14 -3.35
C TYR A 105 -5.17 8.31 -4.47
N LYS A 106 -4.76 8.22 -5.73
CA LYS A 106 -5.65 8.41 -6.89
C LYS A 106 -6.73 7.33 -6.94
N ILE A 107 -6.37 6.06 -6.71
CA ILE A 107 -7.31 4.93 -6.64
C ILE A 107 -8.27 5.13 -5.46
N GLY A 108 -7.76 5.42 -4.27
CA GLY A 108 -8.57 5.68 -3.09
C GLY A 108 -9.53 6.85 -3.27
N LYS A 109 -9.07 7.95 -3.90
CA LYS A 109 -9.92 9.10 -4.22
C LYS A 109 -11.05 8.73 -5.17
N THR A 110 -10.76 7.85 -6.12
CA THR A 110 -11.74 7.39 -7.12
C THR A 110 -12.83 6.53 -6.48
N PHE A 111 -12.50 5.75 -5.45
CA PHE A 111 -13.40 4.80 -4.81
C PHE A 111 -14.10 5.37 -3.58
N TYR A 112 -13.35 5.99 -2.69
CA TYR A 112 -13.81 6.34 -1.34
C TYR A 112 -13.83 7.85 -1.06
N GLY A 113 -13.32 8.65 -2.00
CA GLY A 113 -13.19 10.10 -1.81
C GLY A 113 -11.87 10.51 -1.13
N LYS A 114 -11.70 11.83 -0.99
CA LYS A 114 -10.40 12.44 -0.66
C LYS A 114 -9.86 12.05 0.72
N THR A 115 -10.72 11.97 1.73
CA THR A 115 -10.28 11.70 3.11
C THR A 115 -9.70 10.29 3.25
N VAL A 116 -10.42 9.28 2.73
CA VAL A 116 -9.93 7.90 2.74
C VAL A 116 -8.67 7.76 1.89
N ALA A 117 -8.61 8.46 0.75
CA ALA A 117 -7.44 8.44 -0.12
C ALA A 117 -6.17 8.96 0.56
N ILE A 118 -6.27 10.05 1.32
CA ILE A 118 -5.15 10.60 2.09
C ILE A 118 -4.69 9.61 3.17
N MET A 119 -5.64 9.00 3.89
CA MET A 119 -5.33 7.99 4.90
C MET A 119 -4.67 6.75 4.29
N ALA A 120 -5.20 6.25 3.17
CA ALA A 120 -4.62 5.11 2.48
C ALA A 120 -3.20 5.38 1.97
N ALA A 121 -2.97 6.56 1.38
CA ALA A 121 -1.65 6.99 0.94
C ALA A 121 -0.66 7.11 2.11
N ALA A 122 -1.10 7.66 3.26
CA ALA A 122 -0.27 7.76 4.45
C ALA A 122 0.10 6.38 5.00
N LEU A 123 -0.89 5.49 5.19
CA LEU A 123 -0.65 4.13 5.67
C LEU A 123 0.29 3.36 4.74
N PHE A 124 0.06 3.44 3.42
CA PHE A 124 0.93 2.81 2.43
C PHE A 124 2.37 3.33 2.54
N ALA A 125 2.55 4.65 2.53
CA ALA A 125 3.85 5.31 2.46
C ALA A 125 4.76 5.06 3.66
N ILE A 126 4.18 4.91 4.88
CA ILE A 126 4.92 4.74 6.13
C ILE A 126 4.90 3.30 6.64
N THR A 127 4.27 2.39 5.92
CA THR A 127 4.28 0.97 6.32
C THR A 127 5.70 0.44 6.25
N PRO A 128 6.17 -0.23 7.31
CA PRO A 128 7.49 -0.87 7.31
C PRO A 128 7.75 -1.70 6.06
N TRP A 129 6.75 -2.46 5.64
CA TRP A 129 6.82 -3.26 4.43
C TRP A 129 7.16 -2.44 3.17
N HIS A 130 6.45 -1.32 2.94
CA HIS A 130 6.75 -0.45 1.81
C HIS A 130 8.13 0.20 1.92
N LEU A 131 8.48 0.65 3.13
CA LEU A 131 9.77 1.28 3.38
C LEU A 131 10.92 0.31 3.09
N ALA A 132 10.85 -0.93 3.58
CA ALA A 132 11.87 -1.94 3.34
C ALA A 132 12.05 -2.24 1.84
N ILE A 133 10.96 -2.51 1.12
CA ILE A 133 11.01 -2.81 -0.32
C ILE A 133 11.46 -1.60 -1.13
N SER A 134 10.99 -0.39 -0.82
CA SER A 134 11.36 0.83 -1.57
C SER A 134 12.79 1.32 -1.25
N ARG A 135 13.38 0.90 -0.13
CA ARG A 135 14.78 1.13 0.22
C ARG A 135 15.71 -0.03 -0.15
N SER A 136 15.20 -0.96 -0.94
CA SER A 136 15.95 -2.07 -1.54
C SER A 136 15.98 -1.90 -3.05
N PHE A 137 17.04 -2.39 -3.70
CA PHE A 137 17.05 -2.46 -5.15
C PHE A 137 16.25 -3.67 -5.61
N LEU A 138 14.93 -3.55 -5.58
CA LEU A 138 14.01 -4.61 -6.00
C LEU A 138 13.07 -4.12 -7.11
N ILE A 139 12.91 -4.93 -8.16
CA ILE A 139 12.04 -4.63 -9.30
C ILE A 139 10.55 -4.68 -8.94
N ASP A 140 10.22 -5.14 -7.74
CA ASP A 140 8.85 -5.23 -7.21
C ASP A 140 8.17 -3.88 -7.13
N VAL A 141 8.91 -2.82 -6.80
CA VAL A 141 8.39 -1.45 -6.72
C VAL A 141 7.98 -0.93 -8.09
N GLN A 142 8.81 -1.15 -9.11
CA GLN A 142 8.50 -0.79 -10.49
C GLN A 142 7.30 -1.58 -11.01
N CYS A 143 7.25 -2.88 -10.72
CA CYS A 143 6.12 -3.72 -11.07
C CYS A 143 4.83 -3.22 -10.42
N LEU A 144 4.85 -2.90 -9.12
CA LEU A 144 3.69 -2.35 -8.42
C LEU A 144 3.27 -1.00 -9.02
N PHE A 145 4.23 -0.13 -9.33
CA PHE A 145 3.94 1.18 -9.94
C PHE A 145 3.16 1.04 -11.25
N PHE A 146 3.66 0.26 -12.19
CA PHE A 146 2.98 0.04 -13.47
C PHE A 146 1.67 -0.74 -13.31
N SER A 147 1.59 -1.67 -12.38
CA SER A 147 0.37 -2.40 -12.04
C SER A 147 -0.72 -1.47 -11.49
N LEU A 148 -0.39 -0.57 -10.59
CA LEU A 148 -1.34 0.43 -10.08
C LEU A 148 -1.74 1.45 -11.14
N LEU A 149 -0.82 1.84 -12.00
CA LEU A 149 -1.11 2.74 -13.12
C LEU A 149 -2.06 2.07 -14.13
N PHE A 150 -1.79 0.81 -14.49
CA PHE A 150 -2.66 -0.04 -15.27
C PHE A 150 -4.07 -0.12 -14.66
N LEU A 151 -4.16 -0.45 -13.37
CA LEU A 151 -5.43 -0.55 -12.65
C LEU A 151 -6.21 0.77 -12.68
N LEU A 152 -5.54 1.89 -12.39
CA LEU A 152 -6.16 3.22 -12.39
C LEU A 152 -6.71 3.60 -13.77
N VAL A 153 -5.92 3.43 -14.83
CA VAL A 153 -6.33 3.73 -16.20
C VAL A 153 -7.43 2.77 -16.66
N GLY A 154 -7.37 1.50 -16.29
CA GLY A 154 -8.40 0.50 -16.56
C GLY A 154 -9.74 0.85 -15.90
N ILE A 155 -9.72 1.30 -14.65
CA ILE A 155 -10.91 1.79 -13.95
C ILE A 155 -11.52 2.99 -14.70
N TYR A 156 -10.71 3.94 -15.13
CA TYR A 156 -11.20 5.08 -15.93
C TYR A 156 -11.72 4.65 -17.30
N ALA A 157 -11.10 3.68 -17.95
CA ALA A 157 -11.55 3.13 -19.23
C ALA A 157 -12.95 2.53 -19.10
N ILE A 158 -13.16 1.72 -18.05
CA ILE A 158 -14.45 1.07 -17.78
C ILE A 158 -15.52 2.11 -17.43
N ARG A 159 -15.22 3.08 -16.56
CA ARG A 159 -16.18 4.11 -16.15
C ARG A 159 -16.59 5.04 -17.28
N ARG A 160 -15.65 5.37 -18.19
CA ARG A 160 -15.88 6.29 -19.30
C ARG A 160 -16.28 5.59 -20.60
N ASP A 161 -16.37 4.28 -20.58
CA ASP A 161 -16.64 3.45 -21.78
C ASP A 161 -15.67 3.78 -22.94
N SER A 162 -14.37 3.95 -22.63
CA SER A 162 -13.38 4.47 -23.56
C SER A 162 -12.44 3.38 -24.06
N ALA A 163 -12.57 3.01 -25.33
CA ALA A 163 -11.66 2.06 -25.99
C ALA A 163 -10.20 2.56 -26.00
N LYS A 164 -9.97 3.88 -26.18
CA LYS A 164 -8.63 4.47 -26.15
C LYS A 164 -7.93 4.27 -24.80
N LEU A 165 -8.64 4.56 -23.70
CA LEU A 165 -8.11 4.33 -22.36
C LEU A 165 -7.91 2.84 -22.07
N LEU A 166 -8.77 1.97 -22.62
CA LEU A 166 -8.63 0.53 -22.49
C LEU A 166 -7.33 0.04 -23.15
N MET A 167 -7.04 0.53 -24.37
CA MET A 167 -5.77 0.22 -25.04
C MET A 167 -4.55 0.72 -24.26
N VAL A 168 -4.58 1.94 -23.76
CA VAL A 168 -3.51 2.48 -22.90
C VAL A 168 -3.33 1.62 -21.66
N SER A 169 -4.42 1.20 -21.03
CA SER A 169 -4.38 0.28 -19.90
C SER A 169 -3.74 -1.05 -20.27
N GLY A 170 -4.07 -1.63 -21.42
CA GLY A 170 -3.44 -2.87 -21.90
C GLY A 170 -1.94 -2.74 -22.15
N ILE A 171 -1.49 -1.61 -22.71
CA ILE A 171 -0.06 -1.32 -22.87
C ILE A 171 0.63 -1.22 -21.51
N LEU A 172 0.02 -0.53 -20.56
CA LEU A 172 0.56 -0.42 -19.19
C LEU A 172 0.62 -1.78 -18.49
N PHE A 173 -0.34 -2.66 -18.74
CA PHE A 173 -0.29 -4.04 -18.26
C PHE A 173 0.89 -4.82 -18.86
N ALA A 174 1.11 -4.71 -20.16
CA ALA A 174 2.27 -5.30 -20.81
C ALA A 174 3.59 -4.77 -20.24
N ILE A 175 3.69 -3.47 -20.01
CA ILE A 175 4.84 -2.85 -19.36
C ILE A 175 5.03 -3.43 -17.94
N ALA A 176 3.95 -3.57 -17.16
CA ALA A 176 4.02 -4.15 -15.84
C ALA A 176 4.52 -5.61 -15.86
N LEU A 177 4.02 -6.43 -16.79
CA LEU A 177 4.49 -7.81 -16.97
C LEU A 177 5.97 -7.88 -17.39
N LEU A 178 6.43 -6.93 -18.20
CA LEU A 178 7.84 -6.82 -18.60
C LEU A 178 8.74 -6.33 -17.45
N THR A 179 8.18 -5.81 -16.37
CA THR A 179 8.93 -5.55 -15.14
C THR A 179 8.97 -6.78 -14.24
N LYS A 180 7.84 -7.46 -14.06
CA LYS A 180 7.73 -8.71 -13.29
C LYS A 180 6.40 -9.41 -13.55
N PHE A 181 6.40 -10.74 -13.65
CA PHE A 181 5.19 -11.52 -13.94
C PHE A 181 4.08 -11.39 -12.89
N PHE A 182 4.40 -11.02 -11.66
CA PHE A 182 3.43 -10.79 -10.60
C PHE A 182 2.40 -9.67 -10.90
N ALA A 183 2.66 -8.84 -11.89
CA ALA A 183 1.68 -7.89 -12.41
C ALA A 183 0.36 -8.56 -12.83
N VAL A 184 0.37 -9.86 -13.17
CA VAL A 184 -0.83 -10.64 -13.54
C VAL A 184 -1.89 -10.59 -12.44
N PHE A 185 -1.51 -10.53 -11.18
CA PHE A 185 -2.43 -10.47 -10.05
C PHE A 185 -3.31 -9.21 -10.05
N THR A 186 -2.86 -8.14 -10.71
CA THR A 186 -3.63 -6.91 -10.82
C THR A 186 -4.84 -7.03 -11.76
N LEU A 187 -4.91 -8.10 -12.55
CA LEU A 187 -6.11 -8.44 -13.31
C LEU A 187 -7.29 -8.78 -12.40
N ILE A 188 -7.05 -9.34 -11.22
CA ILE A 188 -8.12 -9.74 -10.29
C ILE A 188 -8.99 -8.55 -9.87
N PRO A 189 -8.44 -7.45 -9.28
CA PRO A 189 -9.24 -6.29 -8.92
C PRO A 189 -9.88 -5.60 -10.13
N LEU A 190 -9.20 -5.56 -11.28
CA LEU A 190 -9.78 -4.94 -12.48
C LEU A 190 -10.93 -5.77 -13.05
N THR A 191 -10.79 -7.09 -13.10
CA THR A 191 -11.84 -8.01 -13.53
C THR A 191 -13.05 -7.92 -12.61
N TYR A 192 -12.83 -7.93 -11.29
CA TYR A 192 -13.91 -7.70 -10.33
C TYR A 192 -14.63 -6.37 -10.58
N PHE A 193 -13.86 -5.28 -10.77
CA PHE A 193 -14.41 -3.96 -11.04
C PHE A 193 -15.24 -3.94 -12.33
N TYR A 194 -14.75 -4.57 -13.40
CA TYR A 194 -15.46 -4.70 -14.67
C TYR A 194 -16.81 -5.40 -14.50
N PHE A 195 -16.88 -6.51 -13.79
CA PHE A 195 -18.12 -7.24 -13.57
C PHE A 195 -19.07 -6.53 -12.59
N SER A 196 -18.55 -5.79 -11.63
CA SER A 196 -19.34 -5.02 -10.67
C SER A 196 -19.93 -3.74 -11.26
N CYS A 197 -19.36 -3.21 -12.34
CA CYS A 197 -19.86 -2.03 -13.01
C CYS A 197 -21.11 -2.37 -13.82
N ARG A 198 -22.27 -1.77 -13.48
CA ARG A 198 -23.54 -2.02 -14.18
C ARG A 198 -23.57 -1.48 -15.62
N GLN A 199 -22.71 -0.52 -15.96
CA GLN A 199 -22.62 0.07 -17.30
C GLN A 199 -21.69 -0.75 -18.21
N LYS A 200 -22.12 -1.95 -18.61
CA LYS A 200 -21.33 -2.84 -19.47
C LYS A 200 -21.57 -2.52 -20.95
N LYS A 201 -21.03 -1.42 -21.45
CA LYS A 201 -21.05 -1.11 -22.88
C LYS A 201 -19.86 -1.68 -23.63
N LEU A 202 -18.70 -1.75 -22.98
CA LEU A 202 -17.50 -2.35 -23.56
C LEU A 202 -17.71 -3.84 -23.88
N LYS A 203 -17.56 -4.19 -25.16
CA LYS A 203 -17.70 -5.57 -25.62
C LYS A 203 -16.57 -6.42 -25.01
N SER A 204 -16.92 -7.57 -24.44
CA SER A 204 -15.97 -8.47 -23.77
C SER A 204 -14.77 -8.85 -24.64
N LYS A 205 -14.98 -9.06 -25.96
CA LYS A 205 -13.91 -9.34 -26.92
C LYS A 205 -12.88 -8.21 -27.03
N LEU A 206 -13.35 -6.94 -26.98
CA LEU A 206 -12.45 -5.78 -27.02
C LEU A 206 -11.62 -5.68 -25.74
N VAL A 207 -12.20 -6.00 -24.58
CA VAL A 207 -11.47 -6.06 -23.31
C VAL A 207 -10.35 -7.11 -23.39
N ILE A 208 -10.67 -8.32 -23.83
CA ILE A 208 -9.69 -9.40 -23.98
C ILE A 208 -8.59 -8.98 -24.95
N ALA A 209 -8.95 -8.46 -26.15
CA ALA A 209 -7.98 -8.03 -27.14
C ALA A 209 -7.07 -6.91 -26.64
N ALA A 210 -7.60 -5.95 -25.87
CA ALA A 210 -6.83 -4.83 -25.34
C ALA A 210 -5.83 -5.24 -24.25
N TYR A 211 -6.13 -6.26 -23.46
CA TYR A 211 -5.27 -6.68 -22.35
C TYR A 211 -4.31 -7.80 -22.70
N PHE A 212 -4.81 -8.84 -23.35
CA PHE A 212 -4.01 -10.04 -23.58
C PHE A 212 -3.11 -9.92 -24.80
N LEU A 213 -3.57 -9.33 -25.89
CA LEU A 213 -2.81 -9.32 -27.13
C LEU A 213 -1.51 -8.50 -27.03
N PRO A 214 -1.49 -7.25 -26.55
CA PRO A 214 -0.23 -6.50 -26.39
C PRO A 214 0.70 -7.16 -25.38
N ALA A 215 0.15 -7.66 -24.25
CA ALA A 215 0.94 -8.31 -23.23
C ALA A 215 1.62 -9.58 -23.72
N LEU A 216 0.89 -10.44 -24.45
CA LEU A 216 1.43 -11.66 -25.04
C LEU A 216 2.47 -11.36 -26.12
N ILE A 217 2.19 -10.41 -27.02
CA ILE A 217 3.14 -10.05 -28.09
C ILE A 217 4.43 -9.52 -27.50
N LEU A 218 4.37 -8.57 -26.58
CA LEU A 218 5.56 -7.97 -25.98
C LEU A 218 6.32 -8.95 -25.09
N ALA A 219 5.64 -9.75 -24.30
CA ALA A 219 6.27 -10.80 -23.51
C ALA A 219 6.93 -11.86 -24.38
N PHE A 220 6.25 -12.28 -25.45
CA PHE A 220 6.77 -13.26 -26.39
C PHE A 220 7.99 -12.70 -27.17
N LEU A 221 7.88 -11.52 -27.78
CA LEU A 221 8.98 -10.90 -28.52
C LEU A 221 10.19 -10.68 -27.64
N TRP A 222 9.98 -10.15 -26.46
CA TRP A 222 11.07 -9.94 -25.52
C TRP A 222 11.75 -11.25 -25.13
N TYR A 223 10.98 -12.25 -24.78
CA TYR A 223 11.50 -13.54 -24.35
C TYR A 223 12.32 -14.21 -25.47
N GLN A 224 11.82 -14.17 -26.70
CA GLN A 224 12.53 -14.68 -27.88
C GLN A 224 13.85 -13.92 -28.15
N VAL A 225 13.82 -12.58 -28.04
CA VAL A 225 14.99 -11.73 -28.32
C VAL A 225 16.10 -11.92 -27.29
N ILE A 226 15.74 -12.09 -26.00
CA ILE A 226 16.75 -12.13 -24.95
C ILE A 226 17.25 -13.51 -24.64
N THR A 227 16.38 -14.50 -24.62
CA THR A 227 16.79 -15.84 -24.21
C THR A 227 17.21 -16.73 -25.38
N GLY A 228 16.80 -16.37 -26.60
CA GLY A 228 16.92 -17.30 -27.74
C GLY A 228 16.20 -18.64 -27.51
N ARG A 229 15.47 -18.75 -26.40
CA ARG A 229 14.77 -19.94 -25.95
C ARG A 229 13.26 -19.71 -26.04
N GLY A 230 12.51 -20.74 -26.35
CA GLY A 230 11.04 -20.67 -26.32
C GLY A 230 10.52 -20.33 -24.90
N LEU A 231 9.34 -19.72 -24.83
CA LEU A 231 8.69 -19.25 -23.58
C LEU A 231 8.58 -20.37 -22.53
N LEU A 232 8.50 -21.62 -22.93
CA LEU A 232 8.38 -22.80 -22.09
C LEU A 232 9.73 -23.40 -21.65
N SER A 233 10.81 -23.08 -22.35
CA SER A 233 12.17 -23.56 -22.02
C SER A 233 13.00 -22.55 -21.25
N ALA A 234 12.42 -21.41 -20.92
CA ALA A 234 13.06 -20.43 -20.09
C ALA A 234 13.03 -20.90 -18.64
N GLY A 235 14.15 -21.41 -18.25
CA GLY A 235 14.41 -21.94 -16.92
C GLY A 235 13.69 -21.14 -15.82
N GLY A 236 12.64 -21.63 -15.38
CA GLY A 236 11.78 -20.98 -14.43
C GLY A 236 10.60 -21.86 -14.12
N ILE A 237 9.99 -22.48 -15.10
CA ILE A 237 8.88 -23.40 -14.81
C ILE A 237 9.44 -24.73 -14.31
N ASP A 238 10.51 -25.23 -14.91
CA ASP A 238 11.14 -26.50 -14.47
C ASP A 238 11.82 -26.36 -13.10
N ASP A 239 12.42 -25.21 -12.80
CA ASP A 239 12.95 -24.88 -11.46
C ASP A 239 11.84 -24.55 -10.44
N PHE A 240 10.62 -24.25 -10.91
CA PHE A 240 9.46 -23.92 -10.10
C PHE A 240 8.62 -25.15 -9.70
N ILE A 241 8.74 -26.30 -10.36
CA ILE A 241 7.90 -27.47 -10.12
C ILE A 241 8.72 -28.62 -9.51
N THR A 242 9.26 -28.43 -8.33
CA THR A 242 9.65 -29.57 -7.49
C THR A 242 8.60 -29.76 -6.40
N PHE A 243 7.74 -30.74 -6.60
CA PHE A 243 6.69 -31.10 -5.65
C PHE A 243 7.29 -31.85 -4.48
N ASN A 244 7.35 -31.24 -3.30
CA ASN A 244 7.75 -31.93 -2.08
C ASN A 244 6.71 -31.68 -0.97
N PRO A 245 5.84 -32.62 -0.65
CA PRO A 245 4.67 -32.39 0.21
C PRO A 245 4.95 -32.36 1.73
N VAL A 246 6.22 -32.38 2.15
CA VAL A 246 6.56 -32.76 3.55
C VAL A 246 6.49 -31.60 4.55
N ASP A 247 6.49 -30.31 4.17
CA ASP A 247 6.63 -29.18 5.12
C ASP A 247 5.55 -28.10 5.01
N THR A 248 4.28 -28.46 5.03
CA THR A 248 3.18 -27.49 4.79
C THR A 248 2.78 -26.64 6.00
N ALA A 249 2.92 -27.12 7.22
CA ALA A 249 2.46 -26.42 8.43
C ALA A 249 3.27 -25.17 8.83
N PRO A 250 4.60 -25.12 8.69
CA PRO A 250 5.39 -23.95 9.00
C PRO A 250 5.08 -22.74 8.11
N SER A 251 4.63 -22.96 6.87
CA SER A 251 4.43 -21.93 5.86
C SER A 251 3.26 -20.99 6.16
N LEU A 252 2.12 -21.52 6.62
CA LEU A 252 0.95 -20.69 6.94
C LEU A 252 1.22 -19.82 8.16
N PHE A 253 1.87 -20.37 9.18
CA PHE A 253 2.28 -19.65 10.38
C PHE A 253 3.26 -18.53 10.04
N PHE A 254 4.19 -18.79 9.13
CA PHE A 254 5.16 -17.81 8.63
C PHE A 254 4.46 -16.66 7.89
N ILE A 255 3.49 -16.94 7.01
CA ILE A 255 2.71 -15.90 6.29
C ILE A 255 1.93 -15.03 7.29
N ILE A 256 1.28 -15.64 8.28
CA ILE A 256 0.55 -14.91 9.31
C ILE A 256 1.52 -14.00 10.12
N ASN A 257 2.64 -14.54 10.57
CA ASN A 257 3.64 -13.77 11.29
C ASN A 257 4.21 -12.64 10.43
N PHE A 258 4.44 -12.90 9.16
CA PHE A 258 4.90 -11.88 8.22
C PHE A 258 3.88 -10.75 8.04
N LEU A 259 2.59 -11.05 7.86
CA LEU A 259 1.54 -10.04 7.77
C LEU A 259 1.44 -9.23 9.07
N LEU A 260 1.55 -9.88 10.22
CA LEU A 260 1.58 -9.21 11.51
C LEU A 260 2.80 -8.28 11.66
N ALA A 261 3.96 -8.70 11.19
CA ALA A 261 5.18 -7.91 11.24
C ALA A 261 5.20 -6.79 10.20
N GLY A 262 4.85 -7.07 8.95
CA GLY A 262 4.91 -6.12 7.84
C GLY A 262 3.85 -5.02 7.90
N LEU A 263 2.63 -5.37 8.27
CA LEU A 263 1.50 -4.44 8.41
C LEU A 263 1.35 -3.91 9.84
N GLY A 264 1.73 -4.70 10.83
CA GLY A 264 1.36 -4.51 12.22
C GLY A 264 -0.05 -5.03 12.54
N ALA A 265 -0.20 -5.60 13.73
CA ALA A 265 -1.48 -6.19 14.19
C ALA A 265 -2.65 -5.20 14.10
N ILE A 266 -2.41 -3.93 14.41
CA ILE A 266 -3.45 -2.88 14.42
C ILE A 266 -3.92 -2.57 13.01
N PHE A 267 -3.03 -2.51 12.04
CA PHE A 267 -3.37 -2.26 10.64
C PHE A 267 -4.19 -3.43 10.08
N LEU A 268 -3.77 -4.65 10.35
CA LEU A 268 -4.49 -5.85 9.95
C LEU A 268 -5.88 -5.89 10.60
N LEU A 269 -5.98 -5.60 11.90
CA LEU A 269 -7.24 -5.50 12.61
C LEU A 269 -8.17 -4.43 12.01
N ALA A 270 -7.63 -3.24 11.68
CA ALA A 270 -8.40 -2.19 11.02
C ALA A 270 -8.96 -2.64 9.66
N THR A 271 -8.18 -3.41 8.90
CA THR A 271 -8.62 -4.01 7.64
C THR A 271 -9.78 -4.98 7.85
N VAL A 272 -9.64 -5.91 8.79
CA VAL A 272 -10.68 -6.90 9.11
C VAL A 272 -11.95 -6.22 9.61
N LEU A 273 -11.83 -5.28 10.55
CA LEU A 273 -12.98 -4.51 11.06
C LEU A 273 -13.68 -3.73 9.96
N SER A 274 -12.92 -3.18 9.00
CA SER A 274 -13.50 -2.48 7.86
C SER A 274 -14.41 -3.38 7.05
N PHE A 275 -14.01 -4.63 6.78
CA PHE A 275 -14.84 -5.60 6.07
C PHE A 275 -16.06 -6.00 6.90
N ILE A 276 -15.87 -6.36 8.17
CA ILE A 276 -16.98 -6.74 9.06
C ILE A 276 -18.06 -5.64 9.10
N ILE A 277 -17.66 -4.39 9.29
CA ILE A 277 -18.60 -3.26 9.35
C ILE A 277 -19.34 -3.08 8.02
N SER A 278 -18.68 -3.25 6.88
CA SER A 278 -19.34 -3.20 5.58
C SER A 278 -20.42 -4.26 5.41
N PHE A 279 -20.16 -5.48 5.86
CA PHE A 279 -21.12 -6.59 5.75
C PHE A 279 -22.26 -6.47 6.74
N VAL A 280 -21.97 -6.13 8.00
CA VAL A 280 -22.97 -6.01 9.07
C VAL A 280 -23.92 -4.83 8.85
N ARG A 281 -23.42 -3.74 8.27
CA ARG A 281 -24.19 -2.51 7.97
C ARG A 281 -24.32 -2.24 6.49
N ARG A 282 -24.60 -3.29 5.73
CA ARG A 282 -24.67 -3.28 4.27
C ARG A 282 -25.56 -2.15 3.73
N ASP A 283 -26.73 -1.93 4.35
CA ASP A 283 -27.70 -0.93 3.91
C ASP A 283 -27.14 0.50 4.04
N PHE A 284 -26.29 0.75 5.02
CA PHE A 284 -25.69 2.05 5.26
C PHE A 284 -24.46 2.33 4.40
N PHE A 285 -23.66 1.29 4.10
CA PHE A 285 -22.39 1.41 3.39
C PHE A 285 -22.42 0.93 1.95
N THR A 286 -23.57 1.02 1.29
CA THR A 286 -23.78 0.56 -0.11
C THR A 286 -22.71 1.08 -1.07
N ASN A 287 -22.24 2.32 -0.89
CA ASN A 287 -21.23 2.93 -1.73
C ASN A 287 -19.80 2.41 -1.48
N PHE A 288 -19.53 1.80 -0.33
CA PHE A 288 -18.22 1.25 0.03
C PHE A 288 -18.08 -0.23 -0.35
N ILE A 289 -19.19 -0.98 -0.27
CA ILE A 289 -19.20 -2.44 -0.44
C ILE A 289 -18.52 -2.91 -1.73
N PRO A 290 -18.78 -2.34 -2.93
CA PRO A 290 -18.13 -2.84 -4.14
C PRO A 290 -16.62 -2.75 -4.10
N TYR A 291 -16.08 -1.73 -3.45
CA TYR A 291 -14.62 -1.50 -3.39
C TYR A 291 -13.97 -2.27 -2.25
N ASP A 292 -14.68 -2.44 -1.13
CA ASP A 292 -14.23 -3.31 -0.04
C ASP A 292 -14.22 -4.78 -0.50
N LEU A 293 -15.26 -5.23 -1.22
CA LEU A 293 -15.27 -6.56 -1.82
C LEU A 293 -14.15 -6.76 -2.85
N MET A 294 -13.88 -5.74 -3.68
CA MET A 294 -12.75 -5.79 -4.61
C MET A 294 -11.43 -6.00 -3.87
N SER A 295 -11.21 -5.24 -2.80
CA SER A 295 -10.00 -5.36 -1.98
C SER A 295 -9.94 -6.73 -1.30
N LEU A 296 -11.04 -7.19 -0.71
CA LEU A 296 -11.13 -8.50 -0.06
C LEU A 296 -10.86 -9.65 -1.03
N VAL A 297 -11.53 -9.64 -2.19
CA VAL A 297 -11.33 -10.66 -3.23
C VAL A 297 -9.89 -10.67 -3.71
N THR A 298 -9.28 -9.49 -3.89
CA THR A 298 -7.88 -9.39 -4.30
C THR A 298 -6.96 -9.96 -3.22
N ILE A 299 -7.12 -9.56 -1.96
CA ILE A 299 -6.30 -10.04 -0.84
C ILE A 299 -6.43 -11.55 -0.70
N VAL A 300 -7.65 -12.07 -0.69
CA VAL A 300 -7.90 -13.51 -0.52
C VAL A 300 -7.38 -14.31 -1.72
N ALA A 301 -7.70 -13.89 -2.95
CA ALA A 301 -7.29 -14.64 -4.14
C ALA A 301 -5.77 -14.65 -4.32
N VAL A 302 -5.11 -13.49 -4.26
CA VAL A 302 -3.64 -13.42 -4.43
C VAL A 302 -2.94 -14.09 -3.26
N GLY A 303 -3.37 -13.84 -2.03
CA GLY A 303 -2.79 -14.48 -0.84
C GLY A 303 -2.96 -16.00 -0.87
N SER A 304 -4.14 -16.51 -1.32
CA SER A 304 -4.37 -17.96 -1.48
C SER A 304 -3.51 -18.56 -2.60
N ILE A 305 -3.36 -17.86 -3.72
CA ILE A 305 -2.49 -18.32 -4.82
C ILE A 305 -1.03 -18.38 -4.33
N ASN A 306 -0.54 -17.34 -3.67
CA ASN A 306 0.83 -17.31 -3.16
C ASN A 306 1.05 -18.36 -2.06
N ALA A 307 0.08 -18.55 -1.17
CA ALA A 307 0.12 -19.61 -0.18
C ALA A 307 0.11 -21.00 -0.84
N PHE A 308 -0.72 -21.21 -1.85
CA PHE A 308 -0.75 -22.47 -2.62
C PHE A 308 0.57 -22.72 -3.35
N LEU A 309 1.14 -21.70 -3.98
CA LEU A 309 2.45 -21.80 -4.65
C LEU A 309 3.55 -22.12 -3.62
N ALA A 310 3.52 -21.50 -2.46
CA ALA A 310 4.50 -21.74 -1.40
C ALA A 310 4.38 -23.15 -0.80
N VAL A 311 3.15 -23.61 -0.53
CA VAL A 311 2.86 -24.85 0.19
C VAL A 311 2.68 -26.02 -0.75
N GLY A 312 1.89 -25.84 -1.83
CA GLY A 312 1.46 -26.92 -2.71
C GLY A 312 2.52 -27.32 -3.75
N LEU A 313 3.36 -26.37 -4.17
CA LEU A 313 4.40 -26.62 -5.18
C LEU A 313 5.82 -26.60 -4.59
N ASN A 314 5.95 -26.48 -3.27
CA ASN A 314 7.24 -26.35 -2.58
C ASN A 314 8.19 -25.35 -3.26
N LEU A 315 7.60 -24.24 -3.75
CA LEU A 315 8.39 -23.16 -4.28
C LEU A 315 9.12 -22.49 -3.12
N SER A 316 10.38 -22.77 -2.95
CA SER A 316 11.22 -22.17 -1.91
C SER A 316 11.18 -20.63 -1.98
N ALA A 317 11.01 -20.07 -3.17
CA ALA A 317 11.04 -18.63 -3.37
C ALA A 317 9.88 -17.86 -2.67
N PRO A 318 8.57 -18.17 -2.84
CA PRO A 318 7.50 -17.51 -2.09
C PRO A 318 7.56 -17.80 -0.59
N TYR A 319 8.03 -18.98 -0.22
CA TYR A 319 8.20 -19.41 1.15
C TYR A 319 9.27 -18.59 1.89
N ASN A 320 10.38 -18.37 1.21
CA ASN A 320 11.51 -17.64 1.79
C ASN A 320 11.36 -16.11 1.66
N ASN A 321 10.39 -15.62 0.87
CA ASN A 321 10.27 -14.19 0.58
C ASN A 321 8.83 -13.69 0.35
N PRO A 322 7.88 -13.94 1.30
CA PRO A 322 6.50 -13.45 1.17
C PRO A 322 6.44 -11.93 1.06
N ILE A 323 7.39 -11.22 1.65
CA ILE A 323 7.54 -9.77 1.59
C ILE A 323 7.51 -9.24 0.14
N LYS A 324 8.18 -9.94 -0.74
CA LYS A 324 8.35 -9.60 -2.14
C LYS A 324 7.12 -10.01 -2.96
N TYR A 325 6.64 -11.23 -2.76
CA TYR A 325 5.56 -11.80 -3.56
C TYR A 325 4.18 -11.28 -3.19
N ASP A 326 3.92 -10.98 -1.93
CA ASP A 326 2.65 -10.41 -1.45
C ASP A 326 2.63 -8.88 -1.47
N TYR A 327 3.69 -8.22 -1.91
CA TYR A 327 3.78 -6.76 -1.91
C TYR A 327 2.66 -6.08 -2.71
N HIS A 328 2.13 -6.74 -3.73
CA HIS A 328 1.00 -6.27 -4.53
C HIS A 328 -0.31 -6.17 -3.74
N LEU A 329 -0.41 -6.79 -2.56
CA LEU A 329 -1.57 -6.73 -1.66
C LEU A 329 -1.59 -5.46 -0.81
N LEU A 330 -0.43 -4.85 -0.56
CA LEU A 330 -0.30 -3.73 0.35
C LEU A 330 -1.21 -2.52 0.02
N PRO A 331 -1.39 -2.11 -1.25
CA PRO A 331 -2.35 -1.06 -1.60
C PRO A 331 -3.78 -1.37 -1.15
N PHE A 332 -4.22 -2.63 -1.28
CA PHE A 332 -5.58 -3.06 -0.94
C PHE A 332 -5.79 -3.14 0.58
N PHE A 333 -4.78 -3.58 1.31
CA PHE A 333 -4.77 -3.47 2.78
C PHE A 333 -4.88 -2.01 3.21
N SER A 334 -4.08 -1.12 2.62
CA SER A 334 -4.07 0.31 2.94
C SER A 334 -5.42 0.99 2.64
N LEU A 335 -6.04 0.68 1.50
CA LEU A 335 -7.36 1.16 1.12
C LEU A 335 -8.44 0.68 2.08
N SER A 336 -8.41 -0.60 2.44
CA SER A 336 -9.40 -1.22 3.34
C SER A 336 -9.29 -0.68 4.76
N ALA A 337 -8.09 -0.58 5.32
CA ALA A 337 -7.88 0.01 6.64
C ALA A 337 -8.31 1.49 6.68
N ALA A 338 -7.98 2.26 5.64
CA ALA A 338 -8.40 3.66 5.53
C ALA A 338 -9.91 3.82 5.36
N SER A 339 -10.59 2.88 4.69
CA SER A 339 -12.04 2.92 4.51
C SER A 339 -12.80 2.82 5.84
N LEU A 340 -12.23 2.16 6.85
CA LEU A 340 -12.76 2.13 8.22
C LEU A 340 -12.95 3.56 8.78
N VAL A 341 -11.97 4.44 8.57
CA VAL A 341 -12.06 5.84 8.99
C VAL A 341 -13.16 6.57 8.22
N GLY A 342 -13.24 6.36 6.91
CA GLY A 342 -14.30 6.94 6.07
C GLY A 342 -15.70 6.55 6.54
N LYS A 343 -15.90 5.28 6.85
CA LYS A 343 -17.16 4.75 7.40
C LYS A 343 -17.48 5.35 8.77
N SER A 344 -16.48 5.42 9.64
CA SER A 344 -16.62 6.03 10.97
C SER A 344 -17.04 7.49 10.87
N LEU A 345 -16.45 8.26 9.94
CA LEU A 345 -16.82 9.66 9.72
C LEU A 345 -18.26 9.82 9.18
N LEU A 346 -18.70 8.93 8.28
CA LEU A 346 -20.08 8.93 7.80
C LEU A 346 -21.07 8.61 8.91
N LEU A 347 -20.76 7.64 9.76
CA LEU A 347 -21.58 7.32 10.92
C LEU A 347 -21.68 8.52 11.86
N PHE A 348 -20.59 9.25 12.06
CA PHE A 348 -20.58 10.46 12.88
C PHE A 348 -21.45 11.59 12.27
N ASP A 349 -21.38 11.82 10.97
CA ASP A 349 -22.18 12.83 10.28
C ASP A 349 -23.68 12.50 10.35
N SER A 350 -24.06 11.21 10.28
CA SER A 350 -25.45 10.75 10.38
C SER A 350 -26.07 11.01 11.76
N THR A 351 -25.26 11.03 12.83
CA THR A 351 -25.73 11.30 14.19
C THR A 351 -26.12 12.77 14.42
N LYS A 352 -25.71 13.69 13.51
CA LYS A 352 -26.14 15.12 13.57
C LYS A 352 -27.60 15.34 13.15
N SER A 353 -28.20 14.36 12.44
CA SER A 353 -29.62 14.39 12.03
C SER A 353 -30.48 13.88 13.18
N LYS A 354 -31.03 14.77 14.02
CA LYS A 354 -32.08 14.66 15.05
C LYS A 354 -32.30 13.28 15.78
N GLN A 355 -31.64 12.22 15.43
CA GLN A 355 -31.66 10.94 16.12
C GLN A 355 -30.59 10.91 17.22
N LYS A 356 -30.96 10.44 18.43
CA LYS A 356 -30.00 10.25 19.54
C LYS A 356 -28.78 9.46 19.04
N PRO A 357 -27.56 9.94 19.27
CA PRO A 357 -26.35 9.23 18.84
C PRO A 357 -26.35 7.84 19.45
N ASN A 358 -26.33 6.82 18.60
CA ASN A 358 -26.18 5.45 19.06
C ASN A 358 -24.80 5.33 19.74
N LYS A 359 -24.78 5.06 21.06
CA LYS A 359 -23.55 4.96 21.87
C LYS A 359 -22.55 3.97 21.25
N MET A 360 -23.04 2.87 20.70
CA MET A 360 -22.24 1.87 19.99
C MET A 360 -21.53 2.49 18.78
N LEU A 361 -22.21 3.35 18.04
CA LEU A 361 -21.67 4.01 16.85
C LEU A 361 -20.52 4.98 17.20
N LEU A 362 -20.71 5.77 18.26
CA LEU A 362 -19.67 6.67 18.76
C LEU A 362 -18.44 5.89 19.22
N SER A 363 -18.64 4.75 19.90
CA SER A 363 -17.55 3.87 20.30
C SER A 363 -16.77 3.32 19.12
N ILE A 364 -17.44 2.90 18.05
CA ILE A 364 -16.79 2.41 16.81
C ILE A 364 -15.92 3.52 16.18
N VAL A 365 -16.43 4.76 16.12
CA VAL A 365 -15.66 5.92 15.60
C VAL A 365 -14.41 6.17 16.42
N LEU A 366 -14.55 6.22 17.73
CA LEU A 366 -13.42 6.44 18.65
C LEU A 366 -12.39 5.32 18.55
N ILE A 367 -12.83 4.07 18.57
CA ILE A 367 -11.95 2.90 18.41
C ILE A 367 -11.20 2.97 17.06
N SER A 368 -11.89 3.30 15.96
CA SER A 368 -11.27 3.39 14.63
C SER A 368 -10.19 4.47 14.56
N ILE A 369 -10.46 5.66 15.14
CA ILE A 369 -9.48 6.76 15.18
C ILE A 369 -8.30 6.38 16.08
N THR A 370 -8.58 5.78 17.23
CA THR A 370 -7.54 5.34 18.18
C THR A 370 -6.66 4.26 17.56
N LEU A 371 -7.26 3.27 16.89
CA LEU A 371 -6.53 2.21 16.18
C LEU A 371 -5.63 2.78 15.08
N LEU A 372 -6.12 3.75 14.30
CA LEU A 372 -5.32 4.35 13.24
C LEU A 372 -4.17 5.18 13.82
N ALA A 373 -4.42 5.99 14.85
CA ALA A 373 -3.38 6.75 15.53
C ALA A 373 -2.34 5.82 16.16
N ALA A 374 -2.78 4.74 16.80
CA ALA A 374 -1.89 3.72 17.36
C ALA A 374 -1.08 3.00 16.27
N ALA A 375 -1.68 2.68 15.12
CA ALA A 375 -0.95 2.08 13.99
C ALA A 375 0.18 3.00 13.51
N ILE A 376 -0.08 4.29 13.37
CA ILE A 376 0.93 5.28 12.97
C ILE A 376 2.04 5.37 14.02
N ILE A 377 1.68 5.48 15.31
CA ILE A 377 2.65 5.59 16.42
C ILE A 377 3.50 4.32 16.54
N LEU A 378 2.89 3.15 16.43
CA LEU A 378 3.61 1.88 16.49
C LEU A 378 4.52 1.69 15.28
N ASN A 379 4.09 2.09 14.08
CA ASN A 379 4.95 2.10 12.91
C ASN A 379 6.17 3.00 13.14
N MET A 380 6.01 4.17 13.79
CA MET A 380 7.15 5.02 14.20
C MET A 380 8.12 4.26 15.11
N LYS A 381 7.60 3.55 16.13
CA LYS A 381 8.43 2.78 17.06
C LYS A 381 9.14 1.62 16.36
N TRP A 382 8.46 0.93 15.45
CA TRP A 382 9.03 -0.16 14.67
C TRP A 382 10.16 0.30 13.76
N VAL A 383 9.99 1.43 13.06
CA VAL A 383 11.01 2.03 12.21
C VAL A 383 12.26 2.41 13.03
N ASN A 384 12.11 2.75 14.30
CA ASN A 384 13.24 3.08 15.19
C ASN A 384 13.90 1.84 15.84
N GLN A 385 13.28 0.67 15.78
CA GLN A 385 13.82 -0.57 16.34
C GLN A 385 14.40 -1.49 15.25
N TYR A 386 15.23 -0.94 14.37
CA TYR A 386 15.82 -1.68 13.24
C TYR A 386 16.63 -2.90 13.64
N SER A 387 17.23 -2.93 14.82
CA SER A 387 17.91 -4.11 15.36
C SER A 387 16.98 -5.32 15.52
N THR A 388 15.66 -5.08 15.63
CA THR A 388 14.65 -6.15 15.71
C THR A 388 14.11 -6.57 14.34
N TRP A 389 14.29 -5.77 13.28
CA TRP A 389 13.88 -6.13 11.93
C TRP A 389 14.71 -7.28 11.37
N ASP A 390 15.99 -7.35 11.70
CA ASP A 390 16.85 -8.48 11.33
C ASP A 390 16.31 -9.81 11.85
N HIS A 391 15.60 -9.80 12.98
CA HIS A 391 15.09 -11.03 13.59
C HIS A 391 13.68 -11.42 13.16
N TRP A 392 12.81 -10.48 12.79
CA TRP A 392 11.37 -10.74 12.62
C TRP A 392 10.89 -10.76 11.18
N LEU A 393 11.38 -9.87 10.34
CA LEU A 393 10.92 -9.75 8.95
C LEU A 393 11.80 -10.50 7.98
N PHE A 394 13.05 -10.77 8.35
CA PHE A 394 14.09 -11.14 7.41
C PHE A 394 14.98 -12.30 7.86
N LYS A 395 14.83 -12.78 9.08
CA LYS A 395 15.58 -13.92 9.58
C LYS A 395 14.81 -15.20 9.37
N VAL A 396 15.06 -15.86 8.26
CA VAL A 396 14.90 -17.31 8.14
C VAL A 396 16.29 -17.89 8.44
N GLU A 397 16.56 -18.20 9.70
CA GLU A 397 17.58 -19.15 10.03
C GLU A 397 17.04 -20.54 9.72
N SER A 398 17.27 -20.99 8.52
CA SER A 398 17.49 -22.39 8.26
C SER A 398 18.99 -22.57 8.05
N ASP A 399 19.55 -23.69 8.42
CA ASP A 399 20.97 -24.04 8.35
C ASP A 399 21.62 -23.97 6.96
N GLY A 400 21.16 -23.08 6.10
CA GLY A 400 21.61 -22.80 4.75
C GLY A 400 21.73 -21.33 4.39
N GLY A 401 21.48 -20.40 5.30
CA GLY A 401 22.01 -19.04 5.26
C GLY A 401 21.57 -18.12 4.13
N TYR A 402 20.30 -17.79 4.00
CA TYR A 402 19.87 -16.58 3.28
C TYR A 402 19.40 -15.53 4.28
N ALA A 403 20.32 -14.71 4.79
CA ALA A 403 19.96 -13.47 5.48
C ALA A 403 19.32 -12.53 4.47
N PHE A 404 18.00 -12.29 4.58
CA PHE A 404 17.21 -11.67 3.52
C PHE A 404 17.50 -10.18 3.32
N LEU A 405 17.91 -9.45 4.34
CA LEU A 405 18.31 -8.05 4.23
C LEU A 405 19.36 -7.74 5.30
N ASN A 406 20.62 -7.65 4.92
CA ASN A 406 21.62 -7.03 5.77
C ASN A 406 21.39 -5.51 5.75
N TYR A 407 20.91 -5.00 6.85
CA TYR A 407 20.82 -3.57 7.10
C TYR A 407 22.19 -3.07 7.54
N ASN A 408 22.73 -2.11 6.81
CA ASN A 408 23.87 -1.34 7.26
C ASN A 408 23.30 -0.06 7.87
N PRO A 409 23.21 0.05 9.21
CA PRO A 409 22.67 1.26 9.83
C PRO A 409 23.53 2.43 9.37
N ILE A 410 22.91 3.42 8.72
CA ILE A 410 23.50 4.76 8.65
C ILE A 410 23.70 5.12 10.12
N SER A 411 24.94 5.31 10.53
CA SER A 411 25.36 5.54 11.91
C SER A 411 24.22 6.12 12.77
N GLU A 412 23.90 5.50 13.89
CA GLU A 412 22.80 5.83 14.82
C GLU A 412 22.88 7.27 15.38
N GLY A 413 23.20 8.23 14.51
CA GLY A 413 23.29 9.62 14.91
C GLY A 413 21.89 10.17 15.23
N SER A 414 21.79 10.85 16.36
CA SER A 414 20.60 11.60 16.81
C SER A 414 19.95 12.44 15.68
N PHE A 415 20.74 12.85 14.69
CA PHE A 415 20.29 13.62 13.52
C PHE A 415 19.32 12.82 12.63
N MET A 416 19.60 11.55 12.31
CA MET A 416 18.73 10.73 11.45
C MET A 416 17.40 10.38 12.14
N ILE A 417 17.43 10.14 13.43
CA ILE A 417 16.21 9.95 14.24
C ILE A 417 15.35 11.21 14.19
N ASN A 418 15.95 12.39 14.29
CA ASN A 418 15.20 13.64 14.19
C ASN A 418 14.58 13.86 12.80
N ILE A 419 15.26 13.46 11.72
CA ILE A 419 14.70 13.49 10.36
C ILE A 419 13.49 12.55 10.25
N GLN A 420 13.55 11.36 10.83
CA GLN A 420 12.41 10.44 10.88
C GLN A 420 11.20 11.07 11.57
N TYR A 421 11.39 11.61 12.80
CA TYR A 421 10.29 12.27 13.52
C TYR A 421 9.71 13.45 12.76
N LEU A 422 10.57 14.22 12.10
CA LEU A 422 10.13 15.32 11.21
C LEU A 422 9.29 14.77 10.05
N GLY A 423 9.71 13.68 9.43
CA GLY A 423 8.96 13.00 8.36
C GLY A 423 7.58 12.54 8.83
N PHE A 424 7.49 11.86 9.97
CA PHE A 424 6.21 11.47 10.55
C PHE A 424 5.34 12.68 10.94
N ALA A 425 5.92 13.77 11.44
CA ALA A 425 5.20 15.00 11.71
C ALA A 425 4.57 15.60 10.44
N PHE A 426 5.26 15.57 9.30
CA PHE A 426 4.69 15.96 8.00
C PHE A 426 3.53 15.08 7.57
N VAL A 427 3.65 13.74 7.70
CA VAL A 427 2.55 12.81 7.41
C VAL A 427 1.33 13.13 8.29
N LEU A 428 1.52 13.26 9.60
CA LEU A 428 0.46 13.61 10.53
C LEU A 428 -0.17 14.97 10.22
N SER A 429 0.64 15.98 9.88
CA SER A 429 0.14 17.32 9.51
C SER A 429 -0.76 17.26 8.28
N GLY A 430 -0.42 16.45 7.26
CA GLY A 430 -1.24 16.21 6.09
C GLY A 430 -2.60 15.58 6.44
N ILE A 431 -2.59 14.58 7.32
CA ILE A 431 -3.81 13.92 7.82
C ILE A 431 -4.68 14.91 8.61
N ILE A 432 -4.09 15.61 9.59
CA ILE A 432 -4.78 16.58 10.43
C ILE A 432 -5.39 17.70 9.58
N TRP A 433 -4.63 18.22 8.62
CA TRP A 433 -5.12 19.24 7.69
C TRP A 433 -6.33 18.77 6.88
N GLN A 434 -6.30 17.53 6.38
CA GLN A 434 -7.43 16.94 5.66
C GLN A 434 -8.67 16.81 6.54
N CYS A 435 -8.48 16.44 7.81
CA CYS A 435 -9.57 16.22 8.77
C CYS A 435 -9.94 17.47 9.58
N ARG A 436 -9.21 18.60 9.45
CA ARG A 436 -9.31 19.78 10.33
C ARG A 436 -10.73 20.31 10.57
N ARG A 437 -11.59 20.35 9.53
CA ARG A 437 -12.97 20.82 9.68
C ARG A 437 -13.78 19.86 10.53
N ARG A 438 -13.71 18.56 10.25
CA ARG A 438 -14.43 17.52 11.02
C ARG A 438 -13.89 17.39 12.44
N LEU A 439 -12.57 17.49 12.61
CA LEU A 439 -11.95 17.48 13.93
C LEU A 439 -12.38 18.67 14.76
N ARG A 440 -12.40 19.86 14.19
CA ARG A 440 -12.92 21.07 14.84
C ARG A 440 -14.38 20.90 15.24
N ASP A 441 -15.25 20.45 14.33
CA ASP A 441 -16.67 20.24 14.60
C ASP A 441 -16.90 19.17 15.67
N PHE A 442 -16.07 18.14 15.70
CA PHE A 442 -16.06 17.12 16.75
C PHE A 442 -15.69 17.72 18.11
N LEU A 443 -14.60 18.49 18.18
CA LEU A 443 -14.15 19.13 19.42
C LEU A 443 -15.17 20.11 19.97
N TYR A 444 -15.79 20.94 19.11
CA TYR A 444 -16.86 21.83 19.53
C TYR A 444 -18.09 21.06 20.04
N GLY A 445 -18.46 19.97 19.37
CA GLY A 445 -19.55 19.11 19.82
C GLY A 445 -19.24 18.38 21.14
N LEU A 446 -17.98 18.01 21.38
CA LEU A 446 -17.53 17.42 22.63
C LEU A 446 -17.53 18.46 23.75
N TYR A 447 -16.96 19.63 23.49
CA TYR A 447 -16.95 20.75 24.44
C TYR A 447 -18.38 21.13 24.86
N GLY A 448 -19.31 21.30 23.93
CA GLY A 448 -20.70 21.59 24.23
C GLY A 448 -21.36 20.52 25.11
N ARG A 449 -21.07 19.23 24.87
CA ARG A 449 -21.59 18.13 25.71
C ARG A 449 -20.98 18.12 27.12
N VAL A 450 -19.68 18.33 27.23
CA VAL A 450 -18.99 18.41 28.52
C VAL A 450 -19.53 19.60 29.34
N ARG A 451 -19.68 20.75 28.69
CA ARG A 451 -20.28 21.95 29.32
C ARG A 451 -21.70 21.68 29.79
N LEU A 452 -22.56 21.10 28.95
CA LEU A 452 -23.94 20.77 29.32
C LEU A 452 -23.99 19.76 30.49
N TRP A 453 -23.10 18.76 30.49
CA TRP A 453 -22.98 17.80 31.58
C TRP A 453 -22.59 18.49 32.91
N ILE A 454 -21.62 19.40 32.88
CA ILE A 454 -21.20 20.18 34.05
C ILE A 454 -22.36 21.05 34.54
N GLU A 455 -23.03 21.77 33.65
CA GLU A 455 -24.17 22.62 33.99
C GLU A 455 -25.32 21.79 34.58
N THR A 456 -25.63 20.64 34.01
CA THR A 456 -26.66 19.72 34.54
C THR A 456 -26.28 19.16 35.90
N LYS A 457 -25.01 18.76 36.10
CA LYS A 457 -24.51 18.27 37.38
C LYS A 457 -24.57 19.35 38.46
N ASN A 458 -24.21 20.58 38.09
CA ASN A 458 -24.28 21.73 39.01
C ASN A 458 -25.74 22.09 39.36
N ALA A 459 -26.65 22.06 38.38
CA ALA A 459 -28.08 22.29 38.59
C ALA A 459 -28.69 21.22 39.53
N LEU A 460 -28.33 19.95 39.33
CA LEU A 460 -28.75 18.83 40.18
C LEU A 460 -28.19 18.97 41.59
N SER A 461 -26.95 19.38 41.77
CA SER A 461 -26.33 19.59 43.09
C SER A 461 -26.97 20.76 43.82
N TYR A 462 -27.29 21.84 43.10
CA TYR A 462 -28.03 22.99 43.63
C TYR A 462 -29.45 22.62 44.06
N ALA A 463 -30.18 21.86 43.23
CA ALA A 463 -31.52 21.38 43.54
C ALA A 463 -31.52 20.46 44.78
N ARG A 464 -30.54 19.56 44.92
CA ARG A 464 -30.37 18.72 46.11
C ARG A 464 -30.12 19.53 47.37
N ARG A 465 -29.26 20.57 47.32
CA ARG A 465 -29.00 21.47 48.44
C ARG A 465 -30.26 22.26 48.83
N LYS A 466 -31.04 22.74 47.87
CA LYS A 466 -32.25 23.52 48.08
C LYS A 466 -33.37 22.69 48.72
N ASN A 467 -33.44 21.40 48.39
CA ASN A 467 -34.48 20.48 48.88
C ASN A 467 -34.11 19.75 50.18
N GLY A 468 -32.99 20.12 50.84
CA GLY A 468 -32.63 19.58 52.14
C GLY A 468 -32.25 18.10 52.18
N LEU A 469 -32.01 17.48 51.00
CA LEU A 469 -31.58 16.09 50.89
C LEU A 469 -30.06 16.04 51.16
N THR A 470 -29.70 15.98 52.45
CA THR A 470 -28.35 15.63 52.88
C THR A 470 -28.02 14.22 52.39
N THR A 471 -26.88 14.09 51.75
CA THR A 471 -26.31 12.81 51.33
C THR A 471 -26.17 11.89 52.52
N ILE A 472 -26.93 10.78 52.54
CA ILE A 472 -26.54 9.59 53.27
C ILE A 472 -25.31 9.07 52.52
N SER A 473 -24.17 9.11 53.18
CA SER A 473 -22.92 8.52 52.75
C SER A 473 -23.07 6.99 52.74
N ASP A 474 -22.99 6.39 51.59
CA ASP A 474 -22.53 5.01 51.40
C ASP A 474 -21.26 5.00 50.56
#